data_bfcfba969a8e5782adb9a760b9ed254f
#
_entry.id   bfcfba969a8e5782adb9a760b9ed254f
#
_cell.length_a   1.000
_cell.length_b   1.000
_cell.length_c   1.000
_cell.angle_alpha   90.00
_cell.angle_beta   90.00
_cell.angle_gamma   90.00
#
_symmetry.space_group_name_H-M   'P 1'
#
loop_
_entity.id
_entity.type
_entity.pdbx_description
1 polymer ?
#
loop_
_entity_poly.entity_id
_entity_poly.type
_entity_poly.pdbx_seq_one_letter_code
_entity_poly.pdbx_strand_id
1 'polypeptide(L)'
;VLDGGTDGLMLDRAAKEIQGNPLYEAMDMEGYTYYWHGYVVILRILLFFIDYEQFRFLNCALQLLMVFLLAHFLWEKKGQRYAMVMLSAYILLMPMAMTLSLQFSWVFYITMIASLLICYCNSWCSEQRIPYIFLGIGILTSFIDLLTYPLYTWAFLLLIFLLLKNG
;
A
#
# COMPACT_ATOMS: atom_id res chain seq x y z
N VAL A 1 -16.82 -16.61 -3.40
CA VAL A 1 -16.42 -16.97 -4.75
C VAL A 1 -15.22 -16.11 -5.07
N LEU A 2 -14.02 -16.65 -4.86
CA LEU A 2 -12.80 -16.05 -5.40
C LEU A 2 -12.91 -16.24 -6.92
N ASP A 3 -13.22 -15.17 -7.60
CA ASP A 3 -13.14 -15.15 -9.06
C ASP A 3 -11.70 -15.58 -9.42
N GLY A 4 -11.54 -16.45 -10.44
CA GLY A 4 -10.25 -17.02 -10.85
C GLY A 4 -9.26 -16.00 -11.41
N GLY A 5 -9.23 -14.80 -10.81
CA GLY A 5 -8.32 -13.72 -11.12
C GLY A 5 -6.97 -13.86 -10.41
N THR A 6 -6.11 -12.88 -10.62
CA THR A 6 -4.73 -12.81 -10.08
C THR A 6 -4.67 -13.00 -8.56
N ASP A 7 -5.65 -12.46 -7.82
CA ASP A 7 -5.71 -12.59 -6.36
C ASP A 7 -5.93 -14.03 -5.90
N GLY A 8 -6.73 -14.82 -6.62
CA GLY A 8 -6.95 -16.25 -6.34
C GLY A 8 -5.67 -17.07 -6.52
N LEU A 9 -4.92 -16.80 -7.59
CA LEU A 9 -3.61 -17.42 -7.84
C LEU A 9 -2.60 -17.07 -6.75
N MET A 10 -2.59 -15.83 -6.27
CA MET A 10 -1.68 -15.38 -5.21
C MET A 10 -2.02 -16.00 -3.86
N LEU A 11 -3.30 -16.18 -3.56
CA LEU A 11 -3.74 -16.88 -2.34
C LEU A 11 -3.35 -18.36 -2.38
N ASP A 12 -3.57 -19.03 -3.51
CA ASP A 12 -3.19 -20.44 -3.69
C ASP A 12 -1.67 -20.61 -3.51
N ARG A 13 -0.87 -19.72 -4.06
CA ARG A 13 0.58 -19.72 -3.90
C ARG A 13 1.02 -19.42 -2.47
N ALA A 14 0.36 -18.47 -1.79
CA ALA A 14 0.67 -18.15 -0.41
C ALA A 14 0.34 -19.33 0.54
N ALA A 15 -0.66 -20.16 0.19
CA ALA A 15 -1.08 -21.31 0.97
C ALA A 15 -0.28 -22.60 0.69
N LYS A 16 0.40 -22.71 -0.47
CA LYS A 16 1.21 -23.89 -0.82
C LYS A 16 2.50 -23.98 0.01
N GLU A 17 2.91 -25.22 0.31
CA GLU A 17 4.22 -25.48 0.91
C GLU A 17 5.35 -25.05 -0.03
N ILE A 18 6.36 -24.38 0.54
CA ILE A 18 7.54 -23.93 -0.19
C ILE A 18 8.53 -25.07 -0.26
N GLN A 19 8.89 -25.50 -1.47
CA GLN A 19 9.99 -26.45 -1.70
C GLN A 19 11.33 -25.75 -2.03
N GLY A 20 11.34 -24.40 -2.10
CA GLY A 20 12.47 -23.60 -2.54
C GLY A 20 12.61 -22.27 -1.84
N ASN A 21 13.23 -21.30 -2.51
CA ASN A 21 13.41 -19.95 -2.00
C ASN A 21 12.09 -19.16 -2.14
N PRO A 22 11.49 -18.67 -1.02
CA PRO A 22 10.21 -17.97 -1.05
C PRO A 22 10.20 -16.70 -1.92
N LEU A 23 11.36 -16.07 -2.13
CA LEU A 23 11.47 -14.91 -3.01
C LEU A 23 11.33 -15.30 -4.49
N TYR A 24 11.94 -16.40 -4.90
CA TYR A 24 11.77 -16.90 -6.26
C TYR A 24 10.34 -17.33 -6.54
N GLU A 25 9.70 -18.02 -5.60
CA GLU A 25 8.30 -18.41 -5.75
C GLU A 25 7.33 -17.22 -5.80
N ALA A 26 7.66 -16.10 -5.14
CA ALA A 26 6.89 -14.87 -5.24
C ALA A 26 6.95 -14.23 -6.65
N MET A 27 7.96 -14.59 -7.43
CA MET A 27 8.15 -14.10 -8.80
C MET A 27 7.64 -15.08 -9.86
N ASP A 28 7.62 -16.39 -9.55
CA ASP A 28 7.21 -17.44 -10.48
C ASP A 28 5.69 -17.51 -10.59
N MET A 29 5.14 -16.91 -11.64
CA MET A 29 3.76 -17.12 -12.10
C MET A 29 3.80 -18.02 -13.34
N GLU A 30 3.04 -19.10 -13.36
CA GLU A 30 2.98 -20.04 -14.49
C GLU A 30 2.88 -19.31 -15.83
N GLY A 31 4.00 -19.26 -16.56
CA GLY A 31 4.11 -18.59 -17.86
C GLY A 31 4.26 -17.06 -17.84
N TYR A 32 4.37 -16.43 -16.67
CA TYR A 32 4.47 -14.97 -16.55
C TYR A 32 5.41 -14.55 -15.42
N THR A 33 6.69 -14.48 -15.68
CA THR A 33 7.77 -14.18 -14.70
C THR A 33 8.42 -12.82 -14.94
N TYR A 34 7.62 -11.76 -15.15
CA TYR A 34 8.19 -10.46 -15.54
C TYR A 34 8.50 -9.53 -14.37
N TYR A 35 7.87 -9.72 -13.19
CA TYR A 35 8.08 -8.84 -12.04
C TYR A 35 7.74 -9.51 -10.71
N TRP A 36 8.23 -8.91 -9.64
CA TRP A 36 8.05 -9.41 -8.29
C TRP A 36 6.64 -9.16 -7.76
N HIS A 37 6.10 -10.18 -7.09
CA HIS A 37 4.92 -10.08 -6.25
C HIS A 37 5.33 -10.27 -4.78
N GLY A 38 6.20 -9.40 -4.29
CA GLY A 38 6.82 -9.52 -2.96
C GLY A 38 5.82 -9.59 -1.81
N TYR A 39 4.61 -9.06 -2.01
CA TYR A 39 3.55 -9.16 -1.01
C TYR A 39 3.11 -10.61 -0.73
N VAL A 40 3.30 -11.56 -1.63
CA VAL A 40 2.98 -12.98 -1.42
C VAL A 40 3.76 -13.54 -0.23
N VAL A 41 5.02 -13.12 -0.05
CA VAL A 41 5.85 -13.53 1.09
C VAL A 41 5.23 -13.07 2.41
N ILE A 42 4.75 -11.82 2.46
CA ILE A 42 4.11 -11.25 3.65
C ILE A 42 2.74 -11.91 3.89
N LEU A 43 1.97 -12.09 2.82
CA LEU A 43 0.66 -12.75 2.88
C LEU A 43 0.76 -14.17 3.45
N ARG A 44 1.78 -14.94 3.06
CA ARG A 44 2.04 -16.29 3.56
C ARG A 44 2.24 -16.31 5.08
N ILE A 45 3.01 -15.36 5.62
CA ILE A 45 3.21 -15.22 7.06
C ILE A 45 1.88 -14.89 7.76
N LEU A 46 1.08 -14.00 7.19
CA LEU A 46 -0.21 -13.61 7.76
C LEU A 46 -1.21 -14.77 7.74
N LEU A 47 -1.33 -15.50 6.64
CA LEU A 47 -2.24 -16.65 6.50
C LEU A 47 -1.86 -17.83 7.39
N PHE A 48 -0.64 -17.87 7.92
CA PHE A 48 -0.27 -18.85 8.93
C PHE A 48 -0.98 -18.61 10.27
N PHE A 49 -1.32 -17.37 10.60
CA PHE A 49 -1.91 -16.99 11.88
C PHE A 49 -3.41 -16.69 11.81
N ILE A 50 -3.90 -16.25 10.65
CA ILE A 50 -5.28 -15.79 10.49
C ILE A 50 -5.90 -16.35 9.19
N ASP A 51 -7.20 -16.58 9.21
CA ASP A 51 -7.95 -16.98 8.04
C ASP A 51 -8.11 -15.81 7.05
N TYR A 52 -8.34 -16.12 5.77
CA TYR A 52 -8.50 -15.10 4.74
C TYR A 52 -9.65 -14.12 4.99
N GLU A 53 -10.76 -14.58 5.58
CA GLU A 53 -11.88 -13.69 5.95
C GLU A 53 -11.49 -12.71 7.04
N GLN A 54 -10.78 -13.20 8.08
CA GLN A 54 -10.24 -12.37 9.14
C GLN A 54 -9.21 -11.36 8.59
N PHE A 55 -8.36 -11.81 7.67
CA PHE A 55 -7.42 -10.93 6.98
C PHE A 55 -8.14 -9.80 6.23
N ARG A 56 -9.21 -10.09 5.49
CA ARG A 56 -10.00 -9.06 4.79
C ARG A 56 -10.61 -8.04 5.73
N PHE A 57 -11.17 -8.50 6.85
CA PHE A 57 -11.72 -7.59 7.86
C PHE A 57 -10.64 -6.70 8.47
N LEU A 58 -9.51 -7.29 8.86
CA LEU A 58 -8.35 -6.57 9.39
C LEU A 58 -7.82 -5.57 8.37
N ASN A 59 -7.71 -5.96 7.11
CA ASN A 59 -7.28 -5.11 6.00
C ASN A 59 -8.17 -3.88 5.86
N CYS A 60 -9.49 -4.06 5.88
CA CYS A 60 -10.45 -2.95 5.83
C CYS A 60 -10.28 -2.00 7.05
N ALA A 61 -10.20 -2.55 8.25
CA ALA A 61 -10.06 -1.77 9.48
C ALA A 61 -8.75 -0.96 9.49
N LEU A 62 -7.63 -1.57 9.10
CA LEU A 62 -6.33 -0.90 9.03
C LEU A 62 -6.29 0.20 7.97
N GLN A 63 -6.86 -0.04 6.78
CA GLN A 63 -6.93 0.99 5.75
C GLN A 63 -7.75 2.19 6.20
N LEU A 64 -8.92 1.97 6.80
CA LEU A 64 -9.74 3.04 7.37
C LEU A 64 -8.99 3.80 8.46
N LEU A 65 -8.32 3.10 9.37
CA LEU A 65 -7.53 3.74 10.43
C LEU A 65 -6.46 4.66 9.84
N MET A 66 -5.71 4.22 8.84
CA MET A 66 -4.67 5.04 8.20
C MET A 66 -5.26 6.28 7.53
N VAL A 67 -6.40 6.14 6.84
CA VAL A 67 -7.11 7.27 6.22
C VAL A 67 -7.53 8.29 7.27
N PHE A 68 -8.11 7.83 8.39
CA PHE A 68 -8.52 8.72 9.48
C PHE A 68 -7.33 9.41 10.15
N LEU A 69 -6.22 8.72 10.37
CA LEU A 69 -5.00 9.31 10.91
C LEU A 69 -4.46 10.41 9.99
N LEU A 70 -4.42 10.16 8.69
CA LEU A 70 -3.97 11.16 7.73
C LEU A 70 -4.94 12.35 7.63
N ALA A 71 -6.24 12.10 7.61
CA ALA A 71 -7.27 13.14 7.62
C ALA A 71 -7.21 13.99 8.89
N HIS A 72 -7.04 13.35 10.05
CA HIS A 72 -6.87 14.05 11.33
C HIS A 72 -5.63 14.95 11.31
N PHE A 73 -4.49 14.44 10.84
CA PHE A 73 -3.28 15.24 10.72
C PHE A 73 -3.48 16.47 9.81
N LEU A 74 -4.11 16.27 8.65
CA LEU A 74 -4.39 17.38 7.73
C LEU A 74 -5.35 18.39 8.33
N TRP A 75 -6.34 17.94 9.09
CA TRP A 75 -7.25 18.83 9.83
C TRP A 75 -6.49 19.72 10.80
N GLU A 76 -5.66 19.12 11.65
CA GLU A 76 -4.89 19.83 12.67
C GLU A 76 -3.86 20.82 12.07
N LYS A 77 -3.18 20.42 11.00
CA LYS A 77 -2.05 21.19 10.46
C LYS A 77 -2.43 22.17 9.34
N LYS A 78 -3.45 21.85 8.55
CA LYS A 78 -3.83 22.61 7.34
C LYS A 78 -5.29 23.08 7.36
N GLY A 79 -6.10 22.51 8.24
CA GLY A 79 -7.50 22.86 8.41
C GLY A 79 -8.47 21.90 7.72
N GLN A 80 -9.75 22.08 8.05
CA GLN A 80 -10.85 21.21 7.67
C GLN A 80 -10.97 20.96 6.16
N ARG A 81 -10.72 21.97 5.34
CA ARG A 81 -10.88 21.88 3.88
C ARG A 81 -9.97 20.79 3.29
N TYR A 82 -8.72 20.71 3.73
CA TYR A 82 -7.76 19.72 3.22
C TYR A 82 -8.13 18.31 3.65
N ALA A 83 -8.56 18.13 4.90
CA ALA A 83 -9.06 16.85 5.38
C ALA A 83 -10.29 16.37 4.59
N MET A 84 -11.24 17.26 4.32
CA MET A 84 -12.44 16.92 3.55
C MET A 84 -12.12 16.58 2.09
N VAL A 85 -11.22 17.31 1.43
CA VAL A 85 -10.76 16.99 0.07
C VAL A 85 -10.09 15.63 0.03
N MET A 86 -9.22 15.32 0.99
CA MET A 86 -8.55 14.02 1.12
C MET A 86 -9.56 12.88 1.31
N LEU A 87 -10.54 13.04 2.21
CA LEU A 87 -11.59 12.04 2.42
C LEU A 87 -12.46 11.84 1.17
N SER A 88 -12.81 12.93 0.48
CA SER A 88 -13.55 12.86 -0.78
C SER A 88 -12.76 12.12 -1.86
N ALA A 89 -11.46 12.40 -1.98
CA ALA A 89 -10.58 11.68 -2.92
C ALA A 89 -10.50 10.19 -2.58
N TYR A 90 -10.42 9.84 -1.29
CA TYR A 90 -10.44 8.44 -0.86
C TYR A 90 -11.74 7.74 -1.23
N ILE A 91 -12.89 8.37 -1.03
CA ILE A 91 -14.20 7.82 -1.42
C ILE A 91 -14.26 7.58 -2.93
N LEU A 92 -13.74 8.52 -3.75
CA LEU A 92 -13.69 8.40 -5.21
C LEU A 92 -12.75 7.26 -5.69
N LEU A 93 -11.76 6.88 -4.90
CA LEU A 93 -10.88 5.73 -5.18
C LEU A 93 -11.57 4.37 -4.95
N MET A 94 -12.86 4.35 -4.62
CA MET A 94 -13.62 3.13 -4.38
C MET A 94 -12.96 2.23 -3.31
N PRO A 95 -12.91 2.66 -2.04
CA PRO A 95 -12.19 1.97 -0.97
C PRO A 95 -12.59 0.50 -0.81
N MET A 96 -13.85 0.15 -1.12
CA MET A 96 -14.31 -1.25 -1.10
C MET A 96 -13.54 -2.10 -2.12
N ALA A 97 -13.26 -1.58 -3.31
CA ALA A 97 -12.47 -2.32 -4.30
C ALA A 97 -11.01 -2.47 -3.85
N MET A 98 -10.44 -1.43 -3.23
CA MET A 98 -9.06 -1.50 -2.72
C MET A 98 -8.89 -2.52 -1.59
N THR A 99 -9.85 -2.62 -0.68
CA THR A 99 -9.78 -3.60 0.43
C THR A 99 -10.02 -5.04 -0.01
N LEU A 100 -10.71 -5.23 -1.13
CA LEU A 100 -11.00 -6.56 -1.69
C LEU A 100 -9.88 -7.10 -2.57
N SER A 101 -9.07 -6.22 -3.17
CA SER A 101 -7.93 -6.63 -4.00
C SER A 101 -6.63 -6.63 -3.18
N LEU A 102 -5.93 -7.76 -3.22
CA LEU A 102 -4.63 -7.90 -2.55
C LEU A 102 -3.59 -6.93 -3.12
N GLN A 103 -3.51 -6.83 -4.43
CA GLN A 103 -2.54 -5.98 -5.12
C GLN A 103 -2.73 -4.50 -4.74
N PHE A 104 -3.96 -3.99 -4.83
CA PHE A 104 -4.27 -2.61 -4.48
C PHE A 104 -4.03 -2.31 -3.01
N SER A 105 -4.34 -3.24 -2.12
CA SER A 105 -4.13 -3.09 -0.69
C SER A 105 -2.67 -2.83 -0.35
N TRP A 106 -1.72 -3.55 -0.94
CA TRP A 106 -0.31 -3.39 -0.65
C TRP A 106 0.26 -2.05 -1.13
N VAL A 107 -0.10 -1.63 -2.33
CA VAL A 107 0.29 -0.30 -2.86
C VAL A 107 -0.31 0.81 -2.00
N PHE A 108 -1.56 0.65 -1.55
CA PHE A 108 -2.20 1.57 -0.64
C PHE A 108 -1.46 1.67 0.70
N TYR A 109 -1.05 0.55 1.29
CA TYR A 109 -0.26 0.57 2.54
C TYR A 109 1.05 1.30 2.39
N ILE A 110 1.81 1.03 1.34
CA ILE A 110 3.07 1.74 1.07
C ILE A 110 2.83 3.24 1.01
N THR A 111 1.82 3.67 0.25
CA THR A 111 1.49 5.08 0.06
C THR A 111 1.06 5.74 1.38
N MET A 112 0.19 5.10 2.15
CA MET A 112 -0.33 5.64 3.41
C MET A 112 0.73 5.68 4.51
N ILE A 113 1.51 4.62 4.67
CA ILE A 113 2.62 4.59 5.64
C ILE A 113 3.64 5.68 5.31
N ALA A 114 4.04 5.80 4.05
CA ALA A 114 4.97 6.84 3.63
C ALA A 114 4.40 8.25 3.83
N SER A 115 3.11 8.46 3.54
CA SER A 115 2.42 9.74 3.79
C SER A 115 2.41 10.11 5.28
N LEU A 116 2.06 9.15 6.15
CA LEU A 116 2.07 9.34 7.58
C LEU A 116 3.48 9.62 8.11
N LEU A 117 4.51 8.92 7.61
CA LEU A 117 5.90 9.18 7.96
C LEU A 117 6.32 10.61 7.58
N ILE A 118 5.99 11.06 6.37
CA ILE A 118 6.27 12.44 5.93
C ILE A 118 5.55 13.44 6.83
N CYS A 119 4.29 13.17 7.20
CA CYS A 119 3.49 14.04 8.05
C CYS A 119 4.04 14.15 9.47
N TYR A 120 4.28 13.02 10.13
CA TYR A 120 4.66 12.99 11.55
C TYR A 120 6.17 13.17 11.77
N CYS A 121 7.01 12.80 10.80
CA CYS A 121 8.46 12.92 10.86
C CYS A 121 8.97 14.08 9.98
N ASN A 122 8.23 15.17 9.87
CA ASN A 122 8.55 16.31 9.01
C ASN A 122 9.96 16.91 9.27
N SER A 123 10.40 16.92 10.54
CA SER A 123 11.76 17.39 10.90
C SER A 123 12.87 16.51 10.30
N TRP A 124 12.59 15.23 10.05
CA TRP A 124 13.53 14.30 9.44
C TRP A 124 13.47 14.34 7.90
N CYS A 125 12.34 14.77 7.35
CA CYS A 125 12.08 14.88 5.90
C CYS A 125 12.63 16.20 5.33
N SER A 126 13.95 16.47 5.51
CA SER A 126 14.59 17.63 4.91
C SER A 126 14.64 17.52 3.38
N GLU A 127 14.76 18.68 2.69
CA GLU A 127 14.83 18.71 1.21
C GLU A 127 15.95 17.82 0.66
N GLN A 128 17.06 17.68 1.37
CA GLN A 128 18.17 16.84 0.97
C GLN A 128 17.86 15.34 1.09
N ARG A 129 16.95 14.93 1.97
CA ARG A 129 16.61 13.52 2.23
C ARG A 129 15.42 13.05 1.41
N ILE A 130 14.56 13.97 0.98
CA ILE A 130 13.36 13.64 0.19
C ILE A 130 13.64 12.77 -1.04
N PRO A 131 14.65 13.04 -1.88
CA PRO A 131 14.95 12.18 -3.02
C PRO A 131 15.25 10.73 -2.62
N TYR A 132 15.95 10.53 -1.51
CA TYR A 132 16.28 9.18 -1.00
C TYR A 132 15.04 8.47 -0.45
N ILE A 133 14.13 9.20 0.20
CA ILE A 133 12.85 8.65 0.68
C ILE A 133 12.03 8.19 -0.52
N PHE A 134 11.88 9.01 -1.55
CA PHE A 134 11.15 8.67 -2.77
C PHE A 134 11.80 7.49 -3.52
N LEU A 135 13.13 7.45 -3.59
CA LEU A 135 13.85 6.32 -4.16
C LEU A 135 13.57 5.02 -3.40
N GLY A 136 13.65 5.05 -2.06
CA GLY A 136 13.35 3.89 -1.22
C GLY A 136 11.92 3.40 -1.38
N ILE A 137 10.95 4.32 -1.45
CA ILE A 137 9.53 3.99 -1.69
C ILE A 137 9.36 3.39 -3.09
N GLY A 138 10.02 3.94 -4.11
CA GLY A 138 9.99 3.41 -5.47
C GLY A 138 10.54 1.98 -5.55
N ILE A 139 11.66 1.69 -4.89
CA ILE A 139 12.24 0.34 -4.80
C ILE A 139 11.26 -0.61 -4.09
N LEU A 140 10.68 -0.18 -2.97
CA LEU A 140 9.72 -0.99 -2.22
C LEU A 140 8.47 -1.27 -3.05
N THR A 141 7.93 -0.27 -3.75
CA THR A 141 6.77 -0.43 -4.62
C THR A 141 7.07 -1.41 -5.75
N SER A 142 8.24 -1.29 -6.39
CA SER A 142 8.67 -2.21 -7.45
C SER A 142 8.81 -3.66 -6.96
N PHE A 143 9.27 -3.86 -5.73
CA PHE A 143 9.41 -5.19 -5.14
C PHE A 143 8.05 -5.79 -4.76
N ILE A 144 7.17 -4.99 -4.18
CA ILE A 144 5.85 -5.46 -3.70
C ILE A 144 4.90 -5.69 -4.87
N ASP A 145 4.69 -4.68 -5.72
CA ASP A 145 3.89 -4.77 -6.94
C ASP A 145 4.13 -3.55 -7.86
N LEU A 146 4.90 -3.74 -8.91
CA LEU A 146 5.30 -2.65 -9.81
C LEU A 146 4.14 -2.08 -10.63
N LEU A 147 3.18 -2.91 -11.05
CA LEU A 147 2.22 -2.50 -12.10
C LEU A 147 0.92 -1.89 -11.57
N THR A 148 0.60 -2.10 -10.31
CA THR A 148 -0.76 -1.83 -9.86
C THR A 148 -1.10 -0.33 -9.77
N TYR A 149 -0.29 0.56 -9.30
CA TYR A 149 -0.56 2.01 -9.30
C TYR A 149 0.70 2.85 -8.95
N PRO A 150 1.77 2.80 -9.74
CA PRO A 150 2.98 3.57 -9.43
C PRO A 150 2.73 5.08 -9.40
N LEU A 151 1.86 5.58 -10.28
CA LEU A 151 1.45 6.99 -10.30
C LEU A 151 0.73 7.42 -9.02
N TYR A 152 -0.12 6.56 -8.45
CA TYR A 152 -0.80 6.86 -7.20
C TYR A 152 0.20 7.06 -6.06
N THR A 153 1.15 6.14 -5.90
CA THR A 153 2.18 6.23 -4.87
C THR A 153 3.00 7.52 -4.99
N TRP A 154 3.49 7.82 -6.19
CA TRP A 154 4.33 8.99 -6.42
C TRP A 154 3.56 10.31 -6.30
N ALA A 155 2.41 10.42 -6.98
CA ALA A 155 1.64 11.65 -7.03
C ALA A 155 1.05 12.01 -5.66
N PHE A 156 0.55 11.02 -4.93
CA PHE A 156 -0.04 11.23 -3.62
C PHE A 156 1.01 11.69 -2.59
N LEU A 157 2.18 11.05 -2.55
CA LEU A 157 3.28 11.44 -1.67
C LEU A 157 3.82 12.82 -2.00
N LEU A 158 3.98 13.12 -3.29
CA LEU A 158 4.41 14.45 -3.73
C LEU A 158 3.40 15.52 -3.32
N LEU A 159 2.12 15.25 -3.50
CA LEU A 159 1.05 16.17 -3.06
C LEU A 159 1.13 16.45 -1.55
N ILE A 160 1.23 15.41 -0.72
CA ILE A 160 1.37 15.56 0.73
C ILE A 160 2.61 16.38 1.09
N PHE A 161 3.75 16.07 0.48
CA PHE A 161 4.98 16.81 0.72
C PHE A 161 4.86 18.30 0.34
N LEU A 162 4.31 18.61 -0.83
CA LEU A 162 4.10 19.99 -1.29
C LEU A 162 3.10 20.75 -0.42
N LEU A 163 2.04 20.08 0.04
CA LEU A 163 1.08 20.66 0.98
C LEU A 163 1.75 21.03 2.31
N LEU A 164 2.67 20.23 2.79
CA LEU A 164 3.38 20.51 4.05
C LEU A 164 4.41 21.64 3.88
N LYS A 165 5.04 21.74 2.73
CA LYS A 165 6.05 22.75 2.45
C LYS A 165 5.45 24.14 2.21
N ASN A 166 4.33 24.23 1.50
CA ASN A 166 3.72 25.50 1.08
C ASN A 166 2.76 26.12 2.12
N GLY A 167 2.82 25.71 3.34
CA GLY A 167 2.05 26.22 4.45
C GLY A 167 2.87 26.52 5.66
#